data_197c49075be9842a653e7013c7206830
#
_entry.id   197c49075be9842a653e7013c7206830
#
_cell.length_a   1.000
_cell.length_b   1.000
_cell.length_c   1.000
_cell.angle_alpha   90.00
_cell.angle_beta   90.00
_cell.angle_gamma   90.00
#
_symmetry.space_group_name_H-M   'P 1'
#
loop_
_entity.id
_entity.type
_entity.pdbx_description
1 polymer ?
#
loop_
_entity_poly.entity_id
_entity_poly.type
_entity_poly.pdbx_seq_one_letter_code
_entity_poly.pdbx_strand_id
1 'polypeptide(L)'
;MNMQNCRSVYGQTLVELGMKNEKIVALDADLCKSTMTCLFEEAFPERHFEIGIAEANMVSIAAGLALCDKIPFVNSFAVFSAGRPYDQIRVSVCIGKTNVKICGSSCGLSDFGDGATHQGIEDIAIMRALPNMTVSVSYTHLRAHET
;
A
#
# COMPACT_ATOMS: atom_id res chain seq x y z
N MET A 1 7.51 22.17 -16.39
CA MET A 1 6.75 21.07 -15.79
C MET A 1 7.36 20.79 -14.44
N ASN A 2 6.63 21.04 -13.35
CA ASN A 2 7.07 20.58 -12.05
C ASN A 2 6.93 19.04 -12.01
N MET A 3 8.05 18.33 -12.05
CA MET A 3 8.05 16.88 -11.82
C MET A 3 7.69 16.65 -10.35
N GLN A 4 6.45 16.26 -10.11
CA GLN A 4 6.03 15.84 -8.76
C GLN A 4 6.51 14.41 -8.51
N ASN A 5 7.05 14.17 -7.32
CA ASN A 5 7.43 12.83 -6.92
C ASN A 5 6.16 12.00 -6.63
N CYS A 6 6.02 10.83 -7.27
CA CYS A 6 4.82 9.97 -7.15
C CYS A 6 4.43 9.69 -5.68
N ARG A 7 5.41 9.45 -4.79
CA ARG A 7 5.13 9.19 -3.37
C ARG A 7 4.54 10.41 -2.65
N SER A 8 5.00 11.63 -2.99
CA SER A 8 4.43 12.86 -2.41
C SER A 8 3.00 13.09 -2.87
N VAL A 9 2.72 12.84 -4.15
CA VAL A 9 1.34 12.88 -4.69
C VAL A 9 0.46 11.85 -3.99
N TYR A 10 0.96 10.64 -3.79
CA TYR A 10 0.25 9.58 -3.06
C TYR A 10 -0.12 10.03 -1.64
N GLY A 11 0.86 10.51 -0.85
CA GLY A 11 0.60 10.95 0.52
C GLY A 11 -0.43 12.08 0.61
N GLN A 12 -0.32 13.08 -0.28
CA GLN A 12 -1.29 14.18 -0.37
C GLN A 12 -2.68 13.68 -0.75
N THR A 13 -2.78 12.79 -1.75
CA THR A 13 -4.06 12.20 -2.18
C THR A 13 -4.70 11.38 -1.05
N LEU A 14 -3.89 10.64 -0.28
CA LEU A 14 -4.40 9.87 0.85
C LEU A 14 -5.01 10.79 1.93
N VAL A 15 -4.38 11.94 2.20
CA VAL A 15 -4.94 12.97 3.10
C VAL A 15 -6.27 13.51 2.55
N GLU A 16 -6.33 13.87 1.27
CA GLU A 16 -7.56 14.35 0.63
C GLU A 16 -8.70 13.32 0.69
N LEU A 17 -8.38 12.05 0.50
CA LEU A 17 -9.34 10.96 0.64
C LEU A 17 -9.81 10.81 2.10
N GLY A 18 -8.88 10.93 3.06
CA GLY A 18 -9.19 10.90 4.50
C GLY A 18 -10.09 12.04 4.95
N MET A 19 -9.95 13.23 4.35
CA MET A 19 -10.86 14.36 4.59
C MET A 19 -12.29 14.07 4.09
N LYS A 20 -12.41 13.33 2.99
CA LYS A 20 -13.71 13.03 2.37
C LYS A 20 -14.40 11.82 2.99
N ASN A 21 -13.65 10.94 3.64
CA ASN A 21 -14.20 9.69 4.19
C ASN A 21 -13.49 9.27 5.48
N GLU A 22 -14.18 9.34 6.60
CA GLU A 22 -13.69 8.99 7.93
C GLU A 22 -13.40 7.49 8.12
N LYS A 23 -13.86 6.64 7.21
CA LYS A 23 -13.58 5.20 7.25
C LYS A 23 -12.17 4.87 6.80
N ILE A 24 -11.49 5.78 6.11
CA ILE A 24 -10.12 5.59 5.63
C ILE A 24 -9.16 5.62 6.82
N VAL A 25 -8.36 4.58 6.90
CA VAL A 25 -7.26 4.43 7.86
C VAL A 25 -5.99 4.02 7.12
N ALA A 26 -4.84 4.42 7.60
CA ALA A 26 -3.55 4.05 7.04
C ALA A 26 -2.75 3.20 8.02
N LEU A 27 -2.09 2.16 7.50
CA LEU A 27 -1.18 1.32 8.26
C LEU A 27 0.18 1.35 7.58
N ASP A 28 1.24 1.38 8.36
CA ASP A 28 2.63 1.40 7.87
C ASP A 28 3.50 0.41 8.64
N ALA A 29 4.59 -0.02 8.01
CA ALA A 29 5.56 -0.95 8.56
C ALA A 29 6.95 -0.30 8.63
N ASP A 30 7.09 0.72 9.49
CA ASP A 30 8.33 1.49 9.74
C ASP A 30 8.87 2.22 8.48
N LEU A 31 7.99 2.59 7.55
CA LEU A 31 8.36 3.25 6.30
C LEU A 31 7.54 4.54 6.02
N CYS A 32 6.84 5.07 7.01
CA CYS A 32 5.90 6.19 6.83
C CYS A 32 6.52 7.42 6.14
N LYS A 33 7.78 7.73 6.42
CA LYS A 33 8.52 8.82 5.75
C LYS A 33 8.88 8.47 4.31
N SER A 34 9.20 7.23 4.03
CA SER A 34 9.58 6.76 2.69
C SER A 34 8.37 6.63 1.77
N THR A 35 7.24 6.19 2.31
CA THR A 35 5.95 6.08 1.60
C THR A 35 5.17 7.38 1.54
N MET A 36 5.57 8.39 2.34
CA MET A 36 4.87 9.66 2.55
C MET A 36 3.52 9.53 3.26
N THR A 37 3.25 8.42 3.92
CA THR A 37 2.07 8.25 4.79
C THR A 37 2.17 9.08 6.07
N CYS A 38 3.35 9.59 6.41
CA CYS A 38 3.54 10.57 7.48
C CYS A 38 2.65 11.81 7.32
N LEU A 39 2.29 12.20 6.09
CA LEU A 39 1.33 13.28 5.85
C LEU A 39 -0.08 12.91 6.36
N PHE A 40 -0.47 11.65 6.23
CA PHE A 40 -1.74 11.17 6.76
C PHE A 40 -1.68 11.06 8.30
N GLU A 41 -0.57 10.60 8.84
CA GLU A 41 -0.32 10.56 10.29
C GLU A 41 -0.43 11.97 10.91
N GLU A 42 0.20 12.97 10.29
CA GLU A 42 0.13 14.36 10.76
C GLU A 42 -1.30 14.93 10.72
N ALA A 43 -2.08 14.58 9.68
CA ALA A 43 -3.44 15.06 9.52
C ALA A 43 -4.47 14.30 10.37
N PHE A 44 -4.26 13.01 10.59
CA PHE A 44 -5.20 12.09 11.23
C PHE A 44 -4.49 11.07 12.13
N PRO A 45 -3.84 11.49 13.22
CA PRO A 45 -3.03 10.60 14.06
C PRO A 45 -3.83 9.42 14.65
N GLU A 46 -5.13 9.61 14.90
CA GLU A 46 -6.02 8.55 15.42
C GLU A 46 -6.46 7.51 14.36
N ARG A 47 -6.12 7.75 13.10
CA ARG A 47 -6.43 6.87 11.96
C ARG A 47 -5.18 6.34 11.24
N HIS A 48 -4.00 6.61 11.79
CA HIS A 48 -2.73 6.06 11.35
C HIS A 48 -2.22 5.05 12.38
N PHE A 49 -1.76 3.89 11.89
CA PHE A 49 -1.26 2.79 12.72
C PHE A 49 0.13 2.39 12.26
N GLU A 50 1.13 2.69 13.06
CA GLU A 50 2.48 2.17 12.87
C GLU A 50 2.58 0.78 13.51
N ILE A 51 2.85 -0.24 12.68
CA ILE A 51 2.86 -1.65 13.11
C ILE A 51 4.28 -2.17 13.34
N GLY A 52 5.29 -1.38 12.96
CA GLY A 52 6.67 -1.83 12.91
C GLY A 52 6.95 -2.74 11.71
N ILE A 53 8.15 -3.31 11.64
CA ILE A 53 8.57 -4.19 10.54
C ILE A 53 7.88 -5.56 10.68
N ALA A 54 6.57 -5.59 10.48
CA ALA A 54 5.72 -6.76 10.67
C ALA A 54 4.57 -6.80 9.65
N GLU A 55 4.91 -6.87 8.37
CA GLU A 55 3.97 -6.73 7.24
C GLU A 55 2.85 -7.79 7.26
N ALA A 56 3.14 -9.01 7.70
CA ALA A 56 2.15 -10.07 7.84
C ALA A 56 1.09 -9.72 8.91
N ASN A 57 1.54 -9.14 10.04
CA ASN A 57 0.65 -8.65 11.09
C ASN A 57 -0.15 -7.43 10.61
N MET A 58 0.49 -6.50 9.91
CA MET A 58 -0.13 -5.31 9.34
C MET A 58 -1.31 -5.68 8.42
N VAL A 59 -1.14 -6.63 7.51
CA VAL A 59 -2.21 -7.10 6.62
C VAL A 59 -3.33 -7.79 7.39
N SER A 60 -2.99 -8.57 8.42
CA SER A 60 -4.01 -9.23 9.27
C SER A 60 -4.86 -8.20 10.03
N ILE A 61 -4.22 -7.18 10.60
CA ILE A 61 -4.91 -6.05 11.26
C ILE A 61 -5.80 -5.31 10.27
N ALA A 62 -5.26 -5.00 9.08
CA ALA A 62 -6.02 -4.32 8.03
C ALA A 62 -7.26 -5.11 7.61
N ALA A 63 -7.16 -6.44 7.47
CA ALA A 63 -8.31 -7.28 7.18
C ALA A 63 -9.37 -7.21 8.29
N GLY A 64 -8.95 -7.23 9.56
CA GLY A 64 -9.84 -7.04 10.71
C GLY A 64 -10.52 -5.66 10.71
N LEU A 65 -9.79 -4.59 10.45
CA LEU A 65 -10.33 -3.24 10.33
C LEU A 65 -11.35 -3.13 9.18
N ALA A 66 -11.10 -3.81 8.05
CA ALA A 66 -12.05 -3.84 6.95
C ALA A 66 -13.36 -4.55 7.31
N LEU A 67 -13.30 -5.59 8.14
CA LEU A 67 -14.52 -6.23 8.69
C LEU A 67 -15.27 -5.33 9.67
N CYS A 68 -14.59 -4.36 10.28
CA CYS A 68 -15.17 -3.32 11.14
C CYS A 68 -15.57 -2.05 10.35
N ASP A 69 -15.89 -2.18 9.08
CA ASP A 69 -16.37 -1.09 8.20
C ASP A 69 -15.34 0.03 7.96
N LYS A 70 -14.05 -0.24 8.12
CA LYS A 70 -12.98 0.67 7.72
C LYS A 70 -12.49 0.38 6.30
N ILE A 71 -11.78 1.34 5.72
CA ILE A 71 -11.11 1.22 4.42
C ILE A 71 -9.60 1.37 4.65
N PRO A 72 -8.90 0.29 4.99
CA PRO A 72 -7.49 0.35 5.32
C PRO A 72 -6.62 0.42 4.07
N PHE A 73 -5.63 1.32 4.12
CA PHE A 73 -4.51 1.44 3.20
C PHE A 73 -3.26 0.92 3.90
N VAL A 74 -2.72 -0.18 3.41
CA VAL A 74 -1.50 -0.85 3.90
C VAL A 74 -0.32 -0.36 3.07
N ASN A 75 0.71 0.17 3.71
CA ASN A 75 1.80 0.85 3.04
C ASN A 75 3.16 0.25 3.41
N SER A 76 3.94 -0.09 2.40
CA SER A 76 5.33 -0.52 2.51
C SER A 76 5.97 -0.49 1.12
N PHE A 77 7.24 -0.88 1.00
CA PHE A 77 7.84 -1.12 -0.32
C PHE A 77 7.23 -2.36 -0.96
N ALA A 78 7.18 -2.38 -2.29
CA ALA A 78 6.51 -3.44 -3.06
C ALA A 78 7.04 -4.83 -2.72
N VAL A 79 8.37 -4.97 -2.60
CA VAL A 79 9.01 -6.24 -2.23
C VAL A 79 8.54 -6.77 -0.87
N PHE A 80 8.30 -5.88 0.09
CA PHE A 80 7.87 -6.27 1.43
C PHE A 80 6.36 -6.44 1.52
N SER A 81 5.59 -5.54 0.90
CA SER A 81 4.12 -5.60 0.94
C SER A 81 3.54 -6.74 0.10
N ALA A 82 4.27 -7.23 -0.90
CA ALA A 82 3.84 -8.36 -1.70
C ALA A 82 4.40 -9.70 -1.19
N GLY A 83 5.69 -9.74 -0.83
CA GLY A 83 6.37 -10.98 -0.50
C GLY A 83 6.10 -11.50 0.91
N ARG A 84 6.36 -10.67 1.93
CA ARG A 84 6.29 -11.09 3.34
C ARG A 84 4.87 -11.47 3.79
N PRO A 85 3.82 -10.71 3.48
CA PRO A 85 2.44 -11.00 3.90
C PRO A 85 1.65 -11.79 2.86
N TYR A 86 2.28 -12.49 1.92
CA TYR A 86 1.59 -13.12 0.79
C TYR A 86 0.46 -14.05 1.22
N ASP A 87 0.68 -14.87 2.25
CA ASP A 87 -0.35 -15.78 2.77
C ASP A 87 -1.50 -15.01 3.43
N GLN A 88 -1.21 -13.97 4.20
CA GLN A 88 -2.23 -13.13 4.83
C GLN A 88 -3.06 -12.38 3.78
N ILE A 89 -2.44 -11.89 2.72
CA ILE A 89 -3.15 -11.30 1.58
C ILE A 89 -4.06 -12.34 0.94
N ARG A 90 -3.52 -13.53 0.66
CA ARG A 90 -4.28 -14.62 0.03
C ARG A 90 -5.49 -15.01 0.87
N VAL A 91 -5.31 -15.27 2.16
CA VAL A 91 -6.36 -15.80 3.03
C VAL A 91 -7.28 -14.69 3.53
N SER A 92 -6.73 -13.68 4.19
CA SER A 92 -7.53 -12.68 4.91
C SER A 92 -8.11 -11.60 3.99
N VAL A 93 -7.40 -11.26 2.90
CA VAL A 93 -7.87 -10.24 1.96
C VAL A 93 -8.61 -10.87 0.79
N CYS A 94 -7.98 -11.76 0.04
CA CYS A 94 -8.55 -12.26 -1.22
C CYS A 94 -9.67 -13.27 -1.00
N ILE A 95 -9.46 -14.30 -0.18
CA ILE A 95 -10.50 -15.28 0.15
C ILE A 95 -11.58 -14.63 1.02
N GLY A 96 -11.17 -13.82 2.01
CA GLY A 96 -12.06 -13.06 2.88
C GLY A 96 -12.84 -11.95 2.16
N LYS A 97 -12.44 -11.58 0.94
CA LYS A 97 -13.01 -10.47 0.15
C LYS A 97 -13.10 -9.17 0.92
N THR A 98 -12.10 -8.88 1.75
CA THR A 98 -12.05 -7.66 2.56
C THR A 98 -11.56 -6.46 1.74
N ASN A 99 -12.09 -5.28 2.05
CA ASN A 99 -11.82 -4.06 1.29
C ASN A 99 -10.49 -3.40 1.70
N VAL A 100 -9.38 -4.13 1.61
CA VAL A 100 -8.03 -3.66 1.93
C VAL A 100 -7.33 -3.13 0.67
N LYS A 101 -6.67 -1.98 0.77
CA LYS A 101 -5.81 -1.41 -0.28
C LYS A 101 -4.36 -1.68 0.09
N ILE A 102 -3.66 -2.43 -0.75
CA ILE A 102 -2.23 -2.75 -0.57
C ILE A 102 -1.42 -1.86 -1.49
N CYS A 103 -0.67 -0.95 -0.90
CA CYS A 103 0.08 0.08 -1.61
C CYS A 103 1.58 -0.25 -1.54
N GLY A 104 2.08 -0.91 -2.58
CA GLY A 104 3.50 -1.21 -2.74
C GLY A 104 4.22 -0.06 -3.45
N SER A 105 5.01 0.71 -2.72
CA SER A 105 5.89 1.72 -3.30
C SER A 105 7.26 1.15 -3.65
N SER A 106 8.11 1.93 -4.32
CA SER A 106 9.47 1.52 -4.70
C SER A 106 9.52 0.17 -5.43
N CYS A 107 8.63 -0.03 -6.41
CA CYS A 107 8.60 -1.26 -7.20
C CYS A 107 9.71 -1.33 -8.24
N GLY A 108 10.01 -2.53 -8.72
CA GLY A 108 11.06 -2.79 -9.69
C GLY A 108 12.45 -2.45 -9.14
N LEU A 109 13.26 -1.79 -9.95
CA LEU A 109 14.63 -1.38 -9.62
C LEU A 109 14.72 0.06 -9.08
N SER A 110 13.60 0.67 -8.68
CA SER A 110 13.56 2.08 -8.29
C SER A 110 14.33 2.38 -6.99
N ASP A 111 14.44 1.41 -6.11
CA ASP A 111 15.21 1.54 -4.87
C ASP A 111 16.67 1.12 -5.07
N PHE A 112 17.41 1.98 -5.77
CA PHE A 112 18.82 1.72 -6.10
C PHE A 112 19.77 1.94 -4.89
N GLY A 113 19.36 2.72 -3.91
CA GLY A 113 20.18 3.05 -2.74
C GLY A 113 20.37 1.86 -1.81
N ASP A 114 19.32 1.11 -1.56
CA ASP A 114 19.33 -0.07 -0.68
C ASP A 114 19.65 -1.37 -1.45
N GLY A 115 19.50 -1.35 -2.78
CA GLY A 115 19.91 -2.44 -3.67
C GLY A 115 18.94 -3.62 -3.66
N ALA A 116 19.49 -4.81 -4.00
CA ALA A 116 18.70 -6.00 -4.33
C ALA A 116 17.71 -6.47 -3.25
N THR A 117 17.97 -6.16 -1.98
CA THR A 117 17.08 -6.54 -0.86
C THR A 117 15.80 -5.73 -0.82
N HIS A 118 15.75 -4.57 -1.51
CA HIS A 118 14.61 -3.65 -1.54
C HIS A 118 13.96 -3.55 -2.94
N GLN A 119 14.53 -4.22 -3.93
CA GLN A 119 14.05 -4.22 -5.31
C GLN A 119 13.08 -5.37 -5.54
N GLY A 120 11.80 -5.05 -5.81
CA GLY A 120 10.75 -6.03 -6.08
C GLY A 120 10.51 -6.18 -7.58
N ILE A 121 10.84 -7.34 -8.15
CA ILE A 121 10.62 -7.63 -9.56
C ILE A 121 9.48 -8.63 -9.81
N GLU A 122 9.01 -9.29 -8.77
CA GLU A 122 7.98 -10.34 -8.81
C GLU A 122 6.62 -9.92 -8.26
N ASP A 123 6.50 -8.75 -7.64
CA ASP A 123 5.33 -8.25 -6.93
C ASP A 123 4.03 -8.32 -7.76
N ILE A 124 4.06 -7.84 -9.01
CA ILE A 124 2.91 -7.90 -9.92
C ILE A 124 2.54 -9.35 -10.23
N ALA A 125 3.54 -10.21 -10.49
CA ALA A 125 3.30 -11.59 -10.88
C ALA A 125 2.62 -12.39 -9.76
N ILE A 126 3.14 -12.30 -8.53
CA ILE A 126 2.58 -13.03 -7.39
C ILE A 126 1.21 -12.49 -6.97
N MET A 127 0.99 -11.18 -7.03
CA MET A 127 -0.32 -10.59 -6.72
C MET A 127 -1.38 -10.97 -7.77
N ARG A 128 -1.03 -11.01 -9.04
CA ARG A 128 -1.96 -11.43 -10.11
C ARG A 128 -2.35 -12.89 -10.04
N ALA A 129 -1.60 -13.73 -9.36
CA ALA A 129 -1.95 -15.15 -9.15
C ALA A 129 -3.09 -15.33 -8.12
N LEU A 130 -3.40 -14.31 -7.32
CA LEU A 130 -4.41 -14.40 -6.27
C LEU A 130 -5.82 -14.16 -6.82
N PRO A 131 -6.79 -15.04 -6.53
CA PRO A 131 -8.18 -14.82 -6.91
C PRO A 131 -8.76 -13.61 -6.15
N ASN A 132 -9.65 -12.86 -6.80
CA ASN A 132 -10.26 -11.63 -6.28
C ASN A 132 -9.29 -10.44 -6.07
N MET A 133 -8.01 -10.57 -6.45
CA MET A 133 -7.06 -9.47 -6.41
C MET A 133 -7.18 -8.61 -7.66
N THR A 134 -7.27 -7.31 -7.48
CA THR A 134 -7.12 -6.32 -8.56
C THR A 134 -5.75 -5.67 -8.42
N VAL A 135 -4.92 -5.78 -9.46
CA VAL A 135 -3.60 -5.16 -9.49
C VAL A 135 -3.64 -3.96 -10.43
N SER A 136 -3.31 -2.78 -9.91
CA SER A 136 -3.22 -1.54 -10.67
C SER A 136 -1.78 -1.02 -10.65
N VAL A 137 -1.25 -0.73 -11.82
CA VAL A 137 0.08 -0.13 -11.98
C VAL A 137 -0.13 1.25 -12.57
N SER A 138 0.07 2.30 -11.78
CA SER A 138 -0.35 3.66 -12.10
C SER A 138 0.12 4.17 -13.47
N TYR A 139 1.41 4.04 -13.77
CA TYR A 139 1.95 4.54 -15.05
C TYR A 139 1.56 3.67 -16.24
N THR A 140 1.39 2.36 -16.08
CA THR A 140 0.97 1.46 -17.17
C THR A 140 -0.50 1.67 -17.53
N HIS A 141 -1.38 1.82 -16.55
CA HIS A 141 -2.80 2.04 -16.77
C HIS A 141 -3.09 3.45 -17.29
N LEU A 142 -2.35 4.46 -16.85
CA LEU A 142 -2.50 5.84 -17.36
C LEU A 142 -2.05 5.96 -18.81
N ARG A 143 -0.98 5.30 -19.23
CA ARG A 143 -0.53 5.28 -20.62
C ARG A 143 -1.49 4.56 -21.56
N ALA A 144 -2.25 3.58 -21.09
CA ALA A 144 -3.25 2.89 -21.91
C ALA A 144 -4.42 3.79 -22.33
N HIS A 145 -4.60 4.93 -21.69
CA HIS A 145 -5.61 5.94 -22.04
C HIS A 145 -5.07 7.07 -22.94
N GLU A 146 -3.77 7.11 -23.18
CA GLU A 146 -3.13 8.12 -24.02
C GLU A 146 -2.90 7.64 -25.48
N THR A 147 -3.29 6.42 -25.80
CA THR A 147 -3.27 5.83 -27.15
C THR A 147 -4.68 5.54 -27.62
#